data_19c1b4d07485de9e1c6c6f731240f282
#
_entry.id   19c1b4d07485de9e1c6c6f731240f282
#
_cell.length_a   1.000
_cell.length_b   1.000
_cell.length_c   1.000
_cell.angle_alpha   90.00
_cell.angle_beta   90.00
_cell.angle_gamma   90.00
#
_symmetry.space_group_name_H-M   'P 1'
#
loop_
_entity.id
_entity.type
_entity.pdbx_description
1 polymer ?
#
loop_
_entity_poly.entity_id
_entity_poly.type
_entity_poly.pdbx_seq_one_letter_code
_entity_poly.pdbx_strand_id
1 'polypeptide(L)'
;MVRFCDKIAYINHDIDDAIRGGVISENDLPEEPVRILGQTKSARIASLVRSLVEGGAENIHMDDVTKKAHDELRAFMFSNVYHAAPTIAEKDKAQYIVEFLYKFFIDRPEKMPGLYLTLAERFDKPTAVGDFISGMTDDYAVDLFMEICIPKGWNGTPSKLV
;
A
#
# COMPACT_ATOMS: atom_id res chain seq x y z
N MET A 1 -1.71 14.59 -15.67
CA MET A 1 -0.39 13.90 -15.57
C MET A 1 -0.27 13.06 -14.30
N VAL A 2 -0.37 13.60 -13.07
CA VAL A 2 -0.18 12.86 -11.81
C VAL A 2 -0.97 11.56 -11.73
N ARG A 3 -2.27 11.56 -12.06
CA ARG A 3 -3.12 10.34 -12.06
C ARG A 3 -2.61 9.20 -12.96
N PHE A 4 -1.92 9.51 -14.05
CA PHE A 4 -1.31 8.47 -14.91
C PHE A 4 -0.03 7.93 -14.27
N CYS A 5 0.80 8.81 -13.70
CA CYS A 5 2.02 8.40 -13.01
C CYS A 5 1.70 7.47 -11.83
N ASP A 6 0.70 7.81 -11.02
CA ASP A 6 0.25 6.97 -9.92
C ASP A 6 -0.21 5.60 -10.39
N LYS A 7 -1.06 5.54 -11.43
CA LYS A 7 -1.56 4.27 -11.96
C LYS A 7 -0.43 3.39 -12.50
N ILE A 8 0.53 3.99 -13.20
CA ILE A 8 1.71 3.28 -13.71
C ILE A 8 2.58 2.77 -12.56
N ALA A 9 2.84 3.62 -11.58
CA ALA A 9 3.65 3.26 -10.43
C ALA A 9 3.01 2.12 -9.63
N TYR A 10 1.77 2.28 -9.19
CA TYR A 10 1.08 1.31 -8.34
C TYR A 10 1.02 -0.07 -8.97
N ILE A 11 0.48 -0.21 -10.20
CA ILE A 11 0.35 -1.53 -10.79
C ILE A 11 1.68 -2.26 -10.93
N ASN A 12 2.76 -1.54 -11.25
CA ASN A 12 4.07 -2.15 -11.44
C ASN A 12 4.76 -2.46 -10.11
N HIS A 13 4.51 -1.70 -9.05
CA HIS A 13 4.96 -2.03 -7.70
C HIS A 13 4.19 -3.23 -7.15
N ASP A 14 2.86 -3.23 -7.27
CA ASP A 14 2.00 -4.29 -6.79
C ASP A 14 2.31 -5.65 -7.45
N ILE A 15 2.67 -5.67 -8.73
CA ILE A 15 3.13 -6.90 -9.41
C ILE A 15 4.40 -7.44 -8.75
N ASP A 16 5.40 -6.59 -8.53
CA ASP A 16 6.65 -7.01 -7.89
C ASP A 16 6.41 -7.51 -6.46
N ASP A 17 5.54 -6.83 -5.72
CA ASP A 17 5.21 -7.20 -4.35
C ASP A 17 4.43 -8.52 -4.31
N ALA A 18 3.49 -8.74 -5.23
CA ALA A 18 2.75 -9.98 -5.36
C ALA A 18 3.66 -11.17 -5.73
N ILE A 19 4.65 -10.96 -6.60
CA ILE A 19 5.65 -11.99 -6.94
C ILE A 19 6.54 -12.26 -5.73
N ARG A 20 7.03 -11.23 -5.06
CA ARG A 20 7.88 -11.36 -3.86
C ARG A 20 7.14 -12.02 -2.71
N GLY A 21 5.87 -11.71 -2.55
CA GLY A 21 4.97 -12.32 -1.57
C GLY A 21 4.50 -13.74 -1.93
N GLY A 22 4.85 -14.26 -3.12
CA GLY A 22 4.47 -15.60 -3.57
C GLY A 22 2.98 -15.76 -3.89
N VAL A 23 2.26 -14.66 -4.10
CA VAL A 23 0.84 -14.67 -4.49
C VAL A 23 0.69 -15.07 -5.96
N ILE A 24 1.61 -14.60 -6.80
CA ILE A 24 1.75 -14.96 -8.22
C ILE A 24 3.22 -15.20 -8.55
N SER A 25 3.48 -15.82 -9.70
CA SER A 25 4.81 -15.92 -10.32
C SER A 25 4.89 -15.05 -11.57
N GLU A 26 6.12 -14.79 -12.07
CA GLU A 26 6.30 -14.07 -13.34
C GLU A 26 5.59 -14.74 -14.52
N ASN A 27 5.48 -16.08 -14.50
CA ASN A 27 4.83 -16.87 -15.55
C ASN A 27 3.31 -16.79 -15.52
N ASP A 28 2.71 -16.30 -14.44
CA ASP A 28 1.26 -16.14 -14.32
C ASP A 28 0.78 -14.85 -15.00
N LEU A 29 1.70 -13.92 -15.30
CA LEU A 29 1.34 -12.66 -15.95
C LEU A 29 0.83 -12.93 -17.37
N PRO A 30 -0.21 -12.18 -17.83
CA PRO A 30 -0.76 -12.34 -19.17
C PRO A 30 0.29 -12.12 -20.26
N GLU A 31 0.42 -13.05 -21.19
CA GLU A 31 1.47 -13.07 -22.22
C GLU A 31 1.44 -11.81 -23.09
N GLU A 32 0.27 -11.40 -23.55
CA GLU A 32 0.10 -10.28 -24.47
C GLU A 32 0.50 -8.92 -23.82
N PRO A 33 0.03 -8.56 -22.61
CA PRO A 33 0.55 -7.42 -21.86
C PRO A 33 2.06 -7.45 -21.64
N VAL A 34 2.62 -8.60 -21.30
CA VAL A 34 4.07 -8.75 -21.08
C VAL A 34 4.84 -8.53 -22.38
N ARG A 35 4.35 -9.03 -23.50
CA ARG A 35 4.95 -8.85 -24.83
C ARG A 35 4.97 -7.37 -25.26
N ILE A 36 3.91 -6.63 -24.98
CA ILE A 36 3.75 -5.21 -25.36
C ILE A 36 4.50 -4.29 -24.39
N LEU A 37 4.34 -4.48 -23.10
CA LEU A 37 4.86 -3.58 -22.08
C LEU A 37 6.29 -3.94 -21.63
N GLY A 38 6.66 -5.22 -21.70
CA GLY A 38 7.94 -5.76 -21.27
C GLY A 38 7.84 -6.67 -20.04
N GLN A 39 8.81 -7.59 -19.93
CA GLN A 39 8.84 -8.58 -18.83
C GLN A 39 9.19 -7.96 -17.49
N THR A 40 10.16 -7.04 -17.47
CA THR A 40 10.63 -6.46 -16.22
C THR A 40 9.83 -5.22 -15.83
N LYS A 41 9.78 -4.92 -14.55
CA LYS A 41 9.19 -3.69 -14.01
C LYS A 41 9.68 -2.44 -14.74
N SER A 42 11.00 -2.32 -14.91
CA SER A 42 11.60 -1.17 -15.57
C SER A 42 11.18 -1.06 -17.03
N ALA A 43 11.09 -2.19 -17.76
CA ALA A 43 10.64 -2.21 -19.14
C ALA A 43 9.16 -1.79 -19.24
N ARG A 44 8.29 -2.33 -18.38
CA ARG A 44 6.87 -1.96 -18.33
C ARG A 44 6.66 -0.48 -18.06
N ILE A 45 7.34 0.06 -17.04
CA ILE A 45 7.27 1.50 -16.71
C ILE A 45 7.78 2.34 -17.90
N ALA A 46 8.90 1.97 -18.51
CA ALA A 46 9.46 2.71 -19.64
C ALA A 46 8.52 2.74 -20.85
N SER A 47 7.88 1.61 -21.19
CA SER A 47 6.90 1.53 -22.28
C SER A 47 5.67 2.39 -22.02
N LEU A 48 5.12 2.34 -20.79
CA LEU A 48 3.96 3.14 -20.40
C LEU A 48 4.25 4.63 -20.40
N VAL A 49 5.41 5.03 -19.85
CA VAL A 49 5.83 6.45 -19.81
C VAL A 49 6.10 6.96 -21.24
N ARG A 50 6.76 6.16 -22.09
CA ARG A 50 7.01 6.53 -23.48
C ARG A 50 5.71 6.79 -24.23
N SER A 51 4.73 5.91 -24.13
CA SER A 51 3.42 6.08 -24.74
C SER A 51 2.74 7.38 -24.31
N LEU A 52 2.80 7.73 -22.99
CA LEU A 52 2.26 9.01 -22.50
C LEU A 52 2.99 10.23 -23.07
N VAL A 53 4.30 10.17 -23.20
CA VAL A 53 5.11 11.27 -23.74
C VAL A 53 4.84 11.47 -25.24
N GLU A 54 4.74 10.38 -25.99
CA GLU A 54 4.42 10.37 -27.43
C GLU A 54 2.99 10.87 -27.69
N GLY A 55 2.05 10.66 -26.75
CA GLY A 55 0.69 11.21 -26.80
C GLY A 55 0.59 12.73 -26.74
N GLY A 56 1.68 13.40 -26.33
CA GLY A 56 1.81 14.85 -26.32
C GLY A 56 1.32 15.54 -25.05
N ALA A 57 1.81 16.75 -24.81
CA ALA A 57 1.56 17.49 -23.56
C ALA A 57 0.15 18.07 -23.44
N GLU A 58 -0.50 18.35 -24.57
CA GLU A 58 -1.82 18.99 -24.60
C GLU A 58 -2.95 17.99 -24.32
N ASN A 59 -2.78 16.73 -24.72
CA ASN A 59 -3.76 15.68 -24.50
C ASN A 59 -3.05 14.40 -24.03
N ILE A 60 -2.74 14.33 -22.75
CA ILE A 60 -2.00 13.20 -22.16
C ILE A 60 -2.82 11.94 -22.23
N HIS A 61 -2.45 11.02 -23.11
CA HIS A 61 -3.08 9.70 -23.26
C HIS A 61 -2.05 8.67 -23.67
N MET A 62 -2.34 7.42 -23.39
CA MET A 62 -1.60 6.29 -23.96
C MET A 62 -2.19 5.94 -25.31
N ASP A 63 -1.35 5.45 -26.23
CA ASP A 63 -1.86 4.82 -27.45
C ASP A 63 -2.75 3.62 -27.12
N ASP A 64 -3.64 3.25 -28.05
CA ASP A 64 -4.66 2.22 -27.80
C ASP A 64 -4.08 0.84 -27.46
N VAL A 65 -2.93 0.48 -28.04
CA VAL A 65 -2.28 -0.82 -27.83
C VAL A 65 -1.69 -0.87 -26.42
N THR A 66 -0.94 0.15 -26.04
CA THR A 66 -0.34 0.27 -24.69
C THR A 66 -1.42 0.37 -23.62
N LYS A 67 -2.47 1.15 -23.88
CA LYS A 67 -3.61 1.29 -22.96
C LYS A 67 -4.33 -0.04 -22.75
N LYS A 68 -4.62 -0.77 -23.81
CA LYS A 68 -5.27 -2.09 -23.73
C LYS A 68 -4.42 -3.07 -22.91
N ALA A 69 -3.13 -3.15 -23.19
CA ALA A 69 -2.20 -4.00 -22.43
C ALA A 69 -2.14 -3.63 -20.94
N HIS A 70 -2.12 -2.33 -20.62
CA HIS A 70 -2.17 -1.86 -19.24
C HIS A 70 -3.50 -2.23 -18.56
N ASP A 71 -4.64 -2.06 -19.24
CA ASP A 71 -5.96 -2.36 -18.69
C ASP A 71 -6.14 -3.88 -18.47
N GLU A 72 -5.61 -4.73 -19.38
CA GLU A 72 -5.58 -6.19 -19.20
C GLU A 72 -4.71 -6.61 -18.00
N LEU A 73 -3.54 -6.01 -17.85
CA LEU A 73 -2.66 -6.28 -16.71
C LEU A 73 -3.33 -5.87 -15.39
N ARG A 74 -4.00 -4.74 -15.40
CA ARG A 74 -4.79 -4.28 -14.25
C ARG A 74 -5.93 -5.23 -13.93
N ALA A 75 -6.68 -5.70 -14.92
CA ALA A 75 -7.76 -6.67 -14.72
C ALA A 75 -7.24 -7.99 -14.14
N PHE A 76 -6.09 -8.46 -14.62
CA PHE A 76 -5.40 -9.62 -14.06
C PHE A 76 -5.07 -9.43 -12.57
N MET A 77 -4.48 -8.29 -12.20
CA MET A 77 -4.14 -7.98 -10.80
C MET A 77 -5.38 -7.95 -9.91
N PHE A 78 -6.48 -7.37 -10.40
CA PHE A 78 -7.73 -7.38 -9.65
C PHE A 78 -8.24 -8.79 -9.38
N SER A 79 -8.23 -9.65 -10.38
CA SER A 79 -8.79 -11.01 -10.27
C SER A 79 -7.89 -11.97 -9.48
N ASN A 80 -6.56 -11.86 -9.64
CA ASN A 80 -5.64 -12.89 -9.18
C ASN A 80 -4.80 -12.46 -7.96
N VAL A 81 -4.73 -11.16 -7.66
CA VAL A 81 -3.93 -10.65 -6.54
C VAL A 81 -4.82 -9.99 -5.48
N TYR A 82 -5.53 -8.93 -5.84
CA TYR A 82 -6.27 -8.14 -4.83
C TYR A 82 -7.45 -8.90 -4.20
N HIS A 83 -8.02 -9.87 -4.92
CA HIS A 83 -9.10 -10.74 -4.43
C HIS A 83 -8.63 -12.17 -4.11
N ALA A 84 -7.32 -12.43 -4.13
CA ALA A 84 -6.80 -13.72 -3.72
C ALA A 84 -7.04 -13.96 -2.21
N ALA A 85 -7.42 -15.18 -1.85
CA ALA A 85 -7.72 -15.52 -0.46
C ALA A 85 -6.58 -15.19 0.54
N PRO A 86 -5.28 -15.42 0.22
CA PRO A 86 -4.19 -15.00 1.09
C PRO A 86 -4.15 -13.47 1.30
N THR A 87 -4.37 -12.68 0.25
CA THR A 87 -4.36 -11.22 0.32
C THR A 87 -5.50 -10.69 1.18
N ILE A 88 -6.70 -11.29 1.05
CA ILE A 88 -7.86 -10.94 1.89
C ILE A 88 -7.57 -11.24 3.35
N ALA A 89 -6.99 -12.41 3.66
CA ALA A 89 -6.66 -12.79 5.03
C ALA A 89 -5.66 -11.83 5.69
N GLU A 90 -4.63 -11.39 4.96
CA GLU A 90 -3.68 -10.40 5.48
C GLU A 90 -4.29 -9.00 5.62
N LYS A 91 -5.17 -8.61 4.70
CA LYS A 91 -5.94 -7.36 4.78
C LYS A 91 -6.83 -7.33 6.04
N ASP A 92 -7.51 -8.43 6.37
CA ASP A 92 -8.35 -8.52 7.56
C ASP A 92 -7.53 -8.36 8.84
N LYS A 93 -6.32 -8.94 8.88
CA LYS A 93 -5.39 -8.75 10.00
C LYS A 93 -4.92 -7.30 10.12
N ALA A 94 -4.54 -6.68 9.00
CA ALA A 94 -4.11 -5.28 8.97
C ALA A 94 -5.25 -4.35 9.44
N GLN A 95 -6.48 -4.58 8.97
CA GLN A 95 -7.65 -3.85 9.42
C GLN A 95 -7.86 -3.99 10.93
N TYR A 96 -7.74 -5.20 11.45
CA TYR A 96 -7.87 -5.44 12.89
C TYR A 96 -6.83 -4.66 13.71
N ILE A 97 -5.57 -4.62 13.26
CA ILE A 97 -4.50 -3.85 13.91
C ILE A 97 -4.86 -2.36 13.94
N VAL A 98 -5.26 -1.79 12.81
CA VAL A 98 -5.61 -0.36 12.70
C VAL A 98 -6.81 -0.03 13.61
N GLU A 99 -7.85 -0.84 13.58
CA GLU A 99 -9.03 -0.64 14.44
C GLU A 99 -8.70 -0.75 15.94
N PHE A 100 -7.83 -1.72 16.30
CA PHE A 100 -7.37 -1.88 17.66
C PHE A 100 -6.57 -0.67 18.13
N LEU A 101 -5.59 -0.22 17.36
CA LEU A 101 -4.76 0.94 17.68
C LEU A 101 -5.62 2.21 17.80
N TYR A 102 -6.58 2.39 16.89
CA TYR A 102 -7.48 3.52 16.94
C TYR A 102 -8.28 3.54 18.25
N LYS A 103 -8.92 2.44 18.64
CA LYS A 103 -9.66 2.31 19.90
C LYS A 103 -8.75 2.53 21.10
N PHE A 104 -7.55 1.93 21.08
CA PHE A 104 -6.57 2.08 22.17
C PHE A 104 -6.20 3.54 22.43
N PHE A 105 -5.91 4.32 21.38
CA PHE A 105 -5.53 5.72 21.52
C PHE A 105 -6.72 6.67 21.74
N ILE A 106 -7.91 6.31 21.29
CA ILE A 106 -9.13 7.02 21.69
C ILE A 106 -9.35 6.94 23.21
N ASP A 107 -9.12 5.75 23.78
CA ASP A 107 -9.31 5.53 25.23
C ASP A 107 -8.14 6.06 26.07
N ARG A 108 -6.92 6.11 25.47
CA ARG A 108 -5.66 6.47 26.14
C ARG A 108 -4.86 7.48 25.33
N PRO A 109 -5.39 8.69 25.10
CA PRO A 109 -4.71 9.70 24.28
C PRO A 109 -3.34 10.10 24.85
N GLU A 110 -3.16 10.04 26.15
CA GLU A 110 -1.89 10.34 26.81
C GLU A 110 -0.73 9.41 26.43
N LYS A 111 -1.02 8.33 25.70
CA LYS A 111 -0.02 7.41 25.14
C LYS A 111 0.47 7.82 23.75
N MET A 112 -0.13 8.84 23.14
CA MET A 112 0.36 9.41 21.88
C MET A 112 1.54 10.37 22.13
N PRO A 113 2.41 10.58 21.11
CA PRO A 113 3.41 11.62 21.16
C PRO A 113 2.80 13.01 21.39
N GLY A 114 3.49 13.89 22.11
CA GLY A 114 2.99 15.21 22.55
C GLY A 114 2.43 16.09 21.42
N LEU A 115 2.96 15.97 20.20
CA LEU A 115 2.42 16.66 19.02
C LEU A 115 0.93 16.34 18.80
N TYR A 116 0.56 15.08 18.89
CA TYR A 116 -0.83 14.64 18.64
C TYR A 116 -1.75 14.95 19.82
N LEU A 117 -1.22 15.07 21.05
CA LEU A 117 -1.97 15.60 22.18
C LEU A 117 -2.37 17.06 21.95
N THR A 118 -1.42 17.89 21.49
CA THR A 118 -1.70 19.28 21.13
C THR A 118 -2.73 19.38 19.99
N LEU A 119 -2.67 18.48 19.00
CA LEU A 119 -3.67 18.43 17.90
C LEU A 119 -5.04 18.02 18.43
N ALA A 120 -5.12 17.07 19.37
CA ALA A 120 -6.37 16.64 19.98
C ALA A 120 -7.04 17.78 20.78
N GLU A 121 -6.27 18.63 21.43
CA GLU A 121 -6.78 19.83 22.15
C GLU A 121 -7.25 20.92 21.15
N ARG A 122 -6.55 21.09 20.03
CA ARG A 122 -6.81 22.15 19.05
C ARG A 122 -7.97 21.85 18.12
N PHE A 123 -8.15 20.60 17.73
CA PHE A 123 -9.17 20.15 16.79
C PHE A 123 -10.18 19.22 17.49
N ASP A 124 -9.91 17.93 17.48
CA ASP A 124 -10.65 16.90 18.20
C ASP A 124 -9.79 15.63 18.35
N LYS A 125 -10.14 14.81 19.31
CA LYS A 125 -9.43 13.57 19.61
C LYS A 125 -9.49 12.54 18.46
N PRO A 126 -10.65 12.25 17.84
CA PRO A 126 -10.74 11.31 16.74
C PRO A 126 -9.82 11.66 15.57
N THR A 127 -9.77 12.93 15.17
CA THR A 127 -8.90 13.41 14.10
C THR A 127 -7.43 13.25 14.47
N ALA A 128 -7.01 13.67 15.67
CA ALA A 128 -5.62 13.55 16.11
C ALA A 128 -5.15 12.08 16.19
N VAL A 129 -6.01 11.17 16.62
CA VAL A 129 -5.73 9.72 16.63
C VAL A 129 -5.62 9.19 15.20
N GLY A 130 -6.52 9.60 14.30
CA GLY A 130 -6.47 9.23 12.89
C GLY A 130 -5.17 9.70 12.24
N ASP A 131 -4.76 10.94 12.47
CA ASP A 131 -3.52 11.52 11.96
C ASP A 131 -2.28 10.77 12.49
N PHE A 132 -2.28 10.41 13.78
CA PHE A 132 -1.20 9.62 14.36
C PHE A 132 -1.05 8.26 13.70
N ILE A 133 -2.15 7.52 13.53
CA ILE A 133 -2.13 6.18 12.93
C ILE A 133 -1.78 6.25 11.44
N SER A 134 -2.33 7.21 10.70
CA SER A 134 -2.04 7.39 9.27
C SER A 134 -0.59 7.74 8.98
N GLY A 135 0.12 8.31 9.95
CA GLY A 135 1.55 8.61 9.87
C GLY A 135 2.47 7.44 10.23
N MET A 136 1.93 6.28 10.63
CA MET A 136 2.73 5.10 10.95
C MET A 136 3.19 4.39 9.67
N THR A 137 4.39 3.78 9.73
CA THR A 137 4.76 2.72 8.78
C THR A 137 4.08 1.42 9.19
N ASP A 138 3.93 0.48 8.24
CA ASP A 138 3.34 -0.83 8.51
C ASP A 138 4.07 -1.57 9.63
N ASP A 139 5.41 -1.62 9.57
CA ASP A 139 6.24 -2.23 10.60
C ASP A 139 6.04 -1.60 11.98
N TYR A 140 5.95 -0.26 12.03
CA TYR A 140 5.72 0.43 13.30
C TYR A 140 4.35 0.11 13.89
N ALA A 141 3.31 0.07 13.07
CA ALA A 141 1.96 -0.28 13.51
C ALA A 141 1.88 -1.72 14.04
N VAL A 142 2.51 -2.68 13.36
CA VAL A 142 2.59 -4.08 13.79
C VAL A 142 3.37 -4.22 15.09
N ASP A 143 4.55 -3.61 15.17
CA ASP A 143 5.39 -3.63 16.36
C ASP A 143 4.68 -3.04 17.58
N LEU A 144 4.00 -1.90 17.38
CA LEU A 144 3.25 -1.23 18.44
C LEU A 144 2.04 -2.07 18.91
N PHE A 145 1.32 -2.69 17.96
CA PHE A 145 0.26 -3.63 18.29
C PHE A 145 0.80 -4.80 19.14
N MET A 146 1.91 -5.42 18.72
CA MET A 146 2.53 -6.49 19.49
C MET A 146 2.96 -6.02 20.87
N GLU A 147 3.52 -4.82 20.99
CA GLU A 147 3.94 -4.26 22.27
C GLU A 147 2.78 -4.08 23.25
N ILE A 148 1.61 -3.66 22.73
CA ILE A 148 0.41 -3.44 23.55
C ILE A 148 -0.28 -4.75 23.90
N CYS A 149 -0.38 -5.69 22.94
CA CYS A 149 -1.21 -6.89 23.08
C CYS A 149 -0.45 -8.11 23.63
N ILE A 150 0.87 -8.19 23.40
CA ILE A 150 1.64 -9.37 23.78
C ILE A 150 2.41 -9.09 25.07
N PRO A 151 2.16 -9.85 26.15
CA PRO A 151 2.94 -9.70 27.37
C PRO A 151 4.43 -9.94 27.13
N LYS A 152 5.26 -9.02 27.64
CA LYS A 152 6.72 -9.19 27.57
C LYS A 152 7.15 -10.25 28.60
N GLY A 153 7.96 -11.21 28.14
CA GLY A 153 8.65 -12.09 29.07
C GLY A 153 9.63 -11.27 29.95
N TRP A 154 10.03 -11.86 31.07
CA TRP A 154 10.93 -11.21 32.07
C TRP A 154 12.31 -10.77 31.52
N ASN A 155 12.61 -11.03 30.26
CA ASN A 155 13.90 -10.72 29.59
C ASN A 155 13.89 -9.33 28.91
N GLY A 156 13.40 -8.33 29.59
CA GLY A 156 13.49 -6.90 29.39
C GLY A 156 13.96 -6.37 28.01
N THR A 157 13.14 -6.43 26.97
CA THR A 157 13.32 -5.55 25.81
C THR A 157 12.72 -4.17 26.14
N PRO A 158 13.44 -3.05 25.87
CA PRO A 158 12.89 -1.72 26.14
C PRO A 158 11.56 -1.47 25.42
N SER A 159 10.62 -0.81 26.10
CA SER A 159 9.33 -0.40 25.53
C SER A 159 9.54 0.61 24.40
N LYS A 160 8.77 0.50 23.31
CA LYS A 160 8.67 1.49 22.25
C LYS A 160 7.60 2.57 22.56
N LEU A 161 6.80 2.35 23.61
CA LEU A 161 5.90 3.37 24.13
C LEU A 161 6.68 4.42 24.93
N VAL A 162 6.59 5.65 24.51
CA VAL A 162 7.20 6.82 25.15
C VAL A 162 6.41 7.24 26.38
#